data_aa65addd827c1cae5e2bbe275298675a
#
_entry.id   aa65addd827c1cae5e2bbe275298675a
#
_cell.length_a   1.000
_cell.length_b   1.000
_cell.length_c   1.000
_cell.angle_alpha   90.00
_cell.angle_beta   90.00
_cell.angle_gamma   90.00
#
_symmetry.space_group_name_H-M   'P 1'
#
loop_
_entity.id
_entity.type
_entity.pdbx_description
1 polymer ?
#
loop_
_entity_poly.entity_id
_entity_poly.type
_entity_poly.pdbx_seq_one_letter_code
_entity_poly.pdbx_strand_id
1 'polypeptide(L)'
;LFEIASKDASVAWCINQSNVLSTNAAFMEKDLAKKIFDDPSAIITNGPPLEYDVKERESDTLVSGKWSFSSGIKHASWLLAIFTDENKQNKNIMIPKSLVQLNDVWDVSGLRGTGSYSFSVKNKVIPNENIFFDRLNLKESGPIYKIPRDLKFGSGFSTIALSLANSSINYALDFAKNKKGVFSEKLSEEQIFLRE
;
A
#
# COMPACT_ATOMS: atom_id res chain seq x y z
N LEU A 1 -11.74 -7.20 4.77
CA LEU A 1 -10.87 -6.09 5.16
C LEU A 1 -11.35 -5.40 6.44
N PHE A 2 -12.67 -5.14 6.59
CA PHE A 2 -13.26 -4.51 7.78
C PHE A 2 -12.94 -5.29 9.07
N GLU A 3 -13.17 -6.60 9.09
CA GLU A 3 -12.88 -7.46 10.23
C GLU A 3 -11.40 -7.48 10.62
N ILE A 4 -10.50 -7.46 9.63
CA ILE A 4 -9.07 -7.39 9.90
C ILE A 4 -8.72 -6.04 10.51
N ALA A 5 -9.25 -4.94 9.95
CA ALA A 5 -8.98 -3.59 10.43
C ALA A 5 -9.50 -3.35 11.86
N SER A 6 -10.57 -4.03 12.28
CA SER A 6 -11.08 -3.96 13.65
C SER A 6 -10.12 -4.57 14.68
N LYS A 7 -9.19 -5.42 14.24
CA LYS A 7 -8.15 -6.05 15.09
C LYS A 7 -6.81 -5.35 14.94
N ASP A 8 -6.41 -5.09 13.68
CA ASP A 8 -5.16 -4.38 13.36
C ASP A 8 -5.28 -3.64 12.03
N ALA A 9 -5.37 -2.32 12.10
CA ALA A 9 -5.48 -1.46 10.94
C ALA A 9 -4.21 -1.44 10.08
N SER A 10 -3.03 -1.66 10.67
CA SER A 10 -1.77 -1.72 9.94
C SER A 10 -1.71 -2.96 9.04
N VAL A 11 -2.15 -4.10 9.55
CA VAL A 11 -2.26 -5.34 8.77
C VAL A 11 -3.26 -5.17 7.64
N ALA A 12 -4.45 -4.63 7.93
CA ALA A 12 -5.47 -4.37 6.91
C ALA A 12 -4.96 -3.42 5.82
N TRP A 13 -4.22 -2.37 6.21
CA TRP A 13 -3.62 -1.42 5.28
C TRP A 13 -2.62 -2.10 4.34
N CYS A 14 -1.69 -2.91 4.85
CA CYS A 14 -0.72 -3.63 4.04
C CYS A 14 -1.39 -4.62 3.06
N ILE A 15 -2.41 -5.35 3.52
CA ILE A 15 -3.20 -6.25 2.68
C ILE A 15 -3.89 -5.47 1.56
N ASN A 16 -4.55 -4.35 1.88
CA ASN A 16 -5.20 -3.52 0.87
C ASN A 16 -4.22 -3.02 -0.19
N GLN A 17 -3.08 -2.48 0.25
CA GLN A 17 -2.05 -1.96 -0.65
C GLN A 17 -1.57 -3.04 -1.63
N SER A 18 -1.15 -4.18 -1.12
CA SER A 18 -0.64 -5.26 -1.96
C SER A 18 -1.70 -5.79 -2.94
N ASN A 19 -2.94 -5.99 -2.49
CA ASN A 19 -4.01 -6.49 -3.36
C ASN A 19 -4.37 -5.50 -4.48
N VAL A 20 -4.47 -4.20 -4.17
CA VAL A 20 -4.74 -3.19 -5.22
C VAL A 20 -3.58 -3.10 -6.19
N LEU A 21 -2.33 -3.13 -5.70
CA LEU A 21 -1.14 -3.09 -6.56
C LEU A 21 -1.03 -4.32 -7.45
N SER A 22 -1.44 -5.49 -6.97
CA SER A 22 -1.44 -6.72 -7.78
C SER A 22 -2.36 -6.64 -9.00
N THR A 23 -3.35 -5.73 -9.00
CA THR A 23 -4.16 -5.49 -10.21
C THR A 23 -3.38 -4.88 -11.37
N ASN A 24 -2.15 -4.38 -11.14
CA ASN A 24 -1.25 -3.94 -12.21
C ASN A 24 -0.79 -5.11 -13.11
N ALA A 25 -0.92 -6.35 -12.67
CA ALA A 25 -0.66 -7.53 -13.50
C ALA A 25 -1.38 -7.46 -14.86
N ALA A 26 -2.56 -6.84 -14.90
CA ALA A 26 -3.33 -6.67 -16.13
C ALA A 26 -2.69 -5.74 -17.18
N PHE A 27 -1.67 -4.99 -16.81
CA PHE A 27 -0.93 -4.10 -17.72
C PHE A 27 0.47 -4.62 -18.04
N MET A 28 0.91 -5.67 -17.36
CA MET A 28 2.23 -6.29 -17.56
C MET A 28 2.23 -7.21 -18.79
N GLU A 29 3.40 -7.43 -19.35
CA GLU A 29 3.60 -8.55 -20.27
C GLU A 29 3.37 -9.87 -19.52
N LYS A 30 2.85 -10.86 -20.23
CA LYS A 30 2.44 -12.14 -19.64
C LYS A 30 3.58 -12.85 -18.90
N ASP A 31 4.79 -12.79 -19.44
CA ASP A 31 5.95 -13.45 -18.84
C ASP A 31 6.38 -12.74 -17.55
N LEU A 32 6.31 -11.40 -17.50
CA LEU A 32 6.55 -10.66 -16.27
C LEU A 32 5.48 -10.98 -15.21
N ALA A 33 4.19 -10.97 -15.60
CA ALA A 33 3.11 -11.29 -14.68
C ALA A 33 3.27 -12.69 -14.09
N LYS A 34 3.60 -13.71 -14.91
CA LYS A 34 3.90 -15.05 -14.45
C LYS A 34 5.11 -15.09 -13.53
N LYS A 35 6.22 -14.48 -13.93
CA LYS A 35 7.46 -14.42 -13.12
C LYS A 35 7.20 -13.91 -11.69
N ILE A 36 6.23 -13.01 -11.54
CA ILE A 36 5.88 -12.43 -10.24
C ILE A 36 4.86 -13.31 -9.51
N PHE A 37 3.77 -13.70 -10.17
CA PHE A 37 2.57 -14.26 -9.52
C PHE A 37 2.44 -15.79 -9.59
N ASP A 38 3.36 -16.50 -10.28
CA ASP A 38 3.46 -17.96 -10.15
C ASP A 38 4.00 -18.35 -8.75
N ASP A 39 4.63 -17.41 -8.03
CA ASP A 39 4.90 -17.54 -6.60
C ASP A 39 3.65 -17.09 -5.79
N PRO A 40 2.94 -18.03 -5.12
CA PRO A 40 1.74 -17.69 -4.33
C PRO A 40 2.04 -16.82 -3.12
N SER A 41 3.30 -16.68 -2.74
CA SER A 41 3.75 -15.79 -1.65
C SER A 41 4.14 -14.38 -2.14
N ALA A 42 3.99 -14.09 -3.44
CA ALA A 42 4.36 -12.80 -3.99
C ALA A 42 3.56 -11.64 -3.38
N ILE A 43 4.27 -10.70 -2.80
CA ILE A 43 3.71 -9.46 -2.26
C ILE A 43 4.37 -8.28 -2.97
N ILE A 44 3.53 -7.40 -3.51
CA ILE A 44 3.98 -6.17 -4.16
C ILE A 44 3.70 -4.98 -3.24
N THR A 45 4.65 -4.09 -3.14
CA THR A 45 4.45 -2.77 -2.55
C THR A 45 4.98 -1.67 -3.47
N ASN A 46 4.56 -0.44 -3.23
CA ASN A 46 5.05 0.72 -3.94
C ASN A 46 5.26 1.89 -2.98
N GLY A 47 5.80 2.98 -3.53
CA GLY A 47 5.84 4.26 -2.84
C GLY A 47 5.90 5.41 -3.84
N PRO A 48 5.43 6.61 -3.48
CA PRO A 48 5.60 7.78 -4.30
C PRO A 48 7.10 8.10 -4.46
N PRO A 49 7.52 8.54 -5.66
CA PRO A 49 8.90 8.90 -5.90
C PRO A 49 9.28 10.17 -5.12
N LEU A 50 10.46 10.17 -4.53
CA LEU A 50 11.11 11.36 -3.96
C LEU A 50 12.09 11.96 -4.97
N GLU A 51 12.91 11.11 -5.56
CA GLU A 51 13.87 11.47 -6.60
C GLU A 51 14.15 10.24 -7.45
N TYR A 52 14.43 10.44 -8.73
CA TYR A 52 14.86 9.36 -9.62
C TYR A 52 15.66 9.88 -10.79
N ASP A 53 16.55 9.02 -11.30
CA ASP A 53 17.22 9.10 -12.58
C ASP A 53 17.05 7.75 -13.27
N VAL A 54 16.20 7.71 -14.28
CA VAL A 54 15.84 6.51 -15.03
C VAL A 54 16.22 6.72 -16.49
N LYS A 55 17.13 5.90 -16.98
CA LYS A 55 17.65 5.98 -18.36
C LYS A 55 17.26 4.72 -19.11
N GLU A 56 16.24 4.84 -19.93
CA GLU A 56 15.81 3.76 -20.83
C GLU A 56 16.86 3.63 -21.96
N ARG A 57 17.26 2.39 -22.25
CA ARG A 57 18.17 1.99 -23.30
C ARG A 57 17.49 0.98 -24.21
N GLU A 58 18.16 0.56 -25.26
CA GLU A 58 17.57 -0.36 -26.24
C GLU A 58 17.17 -1.72 -25.61
N SER A 59 18.00 -2.31 -24.76
CA SER A 59 17.77 -3.64 -24.18
C SER A 59 17.44 -3.63 -22.69
N ASP A 60 17.76 -2.54 -21.99
CA ASP A 60 17.62 -2.43 -20.54
C ASP A 60 17.39 -0.99 -20.08
N THR A 61 17.14 -0.82 -18.81
CA THR A 61 16.97 0.48 -18.17
C THR A 61 17.89 0.60 -16.97
N LEU A 62 18.69 1.67 -16.93
CA LEU A 62 19.48 2.01 -15.76
C LEU A 62 18.62 2.81 -14.79
N VAL A 63 18.50 2.32 -13.54
CA VAL A 63 17.64 2.90 -12.52
C VAL A 63 18.46 3.34 -11.32
N SER A 64 18.27 4.59 -10.95
CA SER A 64 18.65 5.15 -9.64
C SER A 64 17.47 5.94 -9.10
N GLY A 65 17.25 5.93 -7.80
CA GLY A 65 16.18 6.72 -7.19
C GLY A 65 15.82 6.30 -5.80
N LYS A 66 14.88 7.05 -5.23
CA LYS A 66 14.32 6.83 -3.90
C LYS A 66 12.81 7.01 -3.93
N TRP A 67 12.12 6.08 -3.31
CA TRP A 67 10.66 6.06 -3.15
C TRP A 67 10.32 5.94 -1.67
N SER A 68 9.21 6.53 -1.24
CA SER A 68 8.82 6.60 0.17
C SER A 68 7.47 5.93 0.43
N PHE A 69 7.09 5.82 1.70
CA PHE A 69 5.79 5.29 2.14
C PHE A 69 5.43 3.90 1.61
N SER A 70 6.42 3.02 1.49
CA SER A 70 6.21 1.67 0.95
C SER A 70 5.69 0.72 2.03
N SER A 71 4.38 0.78 2.28
CA SER A 71 3.71 0.00 3.32
C SER A 71 3.89 -1.51 3.09
N GLY A 72 4.26 -2.24 4.16
CA GLY A 72 4.47 -3.68 4.10
C GLY A 72 5.76 -4.10 3.40
N ILE A 73 6.69 -3.19 3.13
CA ILE A 73 7.91 -3.46 2.34
C ILE A 73 8.78 -4.58 2.91
N LYS A 74 8.77 -4.81 4.22
CA LYS A 74 9.52 -5.93 4.83
C LYS A 74 9.02 -7.29 4.34
N HIS A 75 7.75 -7.40 3.99
CA HIS A 75 7.11 -8.62 3.50
C HIS A 75 7.08 -8.71 1.97
N ALA A 76 7.31 -7.60 1.28
CA ALA A 76 7.27 -7.58 -0.18
C ALA A 76 8.41 -8.40 -0.80
N SER A 77 8.12 -9.05 -1.92
CA SER A 77 9.10 -9.69 -2.81
C SER A 77 9.44 -8.80 -4.01
N TRP A 78 8.51 -7.93 -4.40
CA TRP A 78 8.65 -7.01 -5.52
C TRP A 78 8.25 -5.59 -5.15
N LEU A 79 8.97 -4.61 -5.71
CA LEU A 79 8.73 -3.19 -5.54
C LEU A 79 8.25 -2.60 -6.87
N LEU A 80 7.15 -1.88 -6.84
CA LEU A 80 6.68 -1.11 -7.98
C LEU A 80 7.17 0.33 -7.83
N ALA A 81 8.15 0.71 -8.62
CA ALA A 81 8.68 2.06 -8.70
C ALA A 81 7.97 2.83 -9.82
N ILE A 82 7.52 4.03 -9.49
CA ILE A 82 6.81 4.91 -10.44
C ILE A 82 7.79 6.00 -10.88
N PHE A 83 7.82 6.30 -12.18
CA PHE A 83 8.55 7.42 -12.75
C PHE A 83 7.79 8.03 -13.93
N THR A 84 8.17 9.23 -14.32
CA THR A 84 7.66 9.90 -15.52
C THR A 84 8.79 9.97 -16.53
N ASP A 85 8.57 9.50 -17.73
CA ASP A 85 9.56 9.51 -18.80
C ASP A 85 9.73 10.90 -19.44
N GLU A 86 10.65 11.01 -20.42
CA GLU A 86 10.91 12.25 -21.15
C GLU A 86 9.69 12.78 -21.93
N ASN A 87 8.76 11.88 -22.30
CA ASN A 87 7.52 12.21 -22.99
C ASN A 87 6.39 12.58 -22.01
N LYS A 88 6.68 12.75 -20.71
CA LYS A 88 5.73 13.01 -19.63
C LYS A 88 4.70 11.90 -19.44
N GLN A 89 5.06 10.66 -19.78
CA GLN A 89 4.21 9.50 -19.56
C GLN A 89 4.60 8.80 -18.27
N ASN A 90 3.61 8.45 -17.45
CA ASN A 90 3.84 7.70 -16.24
C ASN A 90 4.07 6.23 -16.56
N LYS A 91 5.17 5.71 -16.07
CA LYS A 91 5.59 4.32 -16.19
C LYS A 91 5.82 3.69 -14.82
N ASN A 92 5.67 2.40 -14.77
CA ASN A 92 5.94 1.56 -13.62
C ASN A 92 7.12 0.63 -13.93
N ILE A 93 7.99 0.43 -12.97
CA ILE A 93 9.09 -0.54 -13.03
C ILE A 93 8.86 -1.58 -11.92
N MET A 94 8.84 -2.86 -12.26
CA MET A 94 8.88 -3.94 -11.28
C MET A 94 10.32 -4.29 -10.93
N ILE A 95 10.70 -4.05 -9.67
CA ILE A 95 12.06 -4.25 -9.17
C ILE A 95 12.04 -5.37 -8.12
N PRO A 96 12.82 -6.45 -8.29
CA PRO A 96 12.99 -7.46 -7.24
C PRO A 96 13.52 -6.83 -5.95
N LYS A 97 13.00 -7.23 -4.81
CA LYS A 97 13.43 -6.70 -3.51
C LYS A 97 14.93 -6.84 -3.27
N SER A 98 15.56 -7.88 -3.82
CA SER A 98 17.00 -8.11 -3.71
C SER A 98 17.88 -7.02 -4.31
N LEU A 99 17.31 -6.17 -5.18
CA LEU A 99 18.04 -5.07 -5.84
C LEU A 99 17.87 -3.73 -5.14
N VAL A 100 17.08 -3.64 -4.09
CA VAL A 100 16.80 -2.39 -3.39
C VAL A 100 17.45 -2.34 -2.01
N GLN A 101 17.76 -1.14 -1.55
CA GLN A 101 18.15 -0.87 -0.17
C GLN A 101 16.94 -0.30 0.57
N LEU A 102 16.61 -0.89 1.72
CA LEU A 102 15.57 -0.37 2.61
C LEU A 102 16.16 0.71 3.50
N ASN A 103 15.40 1.80 3.66
CA ASN A 103 15.76 2.89 4.55
C ASN A 103 14.67 2.99 5.63
N ASP A 104 15.04 2.65 6.87
CA ASP A 104 14.14 2.69 8.02
C ASP A 104 13.97 4.14 8.49
N VAL A 105 12.90 4.77 8.00
CA VAL A 105 12.56 6.18 8.31
C VAL A 105 11.14 6.26 8.86
N TRP A 106 10.54 5.12 9.27
CA TRP A 106 9.14 5.07 9.69
C TRP A 106 9.00 5.25 11.19
N ASP A 107 9.05 6.52 11.63
CA ASP A 107 8.78 6.91 13.00
C ASP A 107 7.52 7.79 13.05
N VAL A 108 6.40 7.20 13.42
CA VAL A 108 5.06 7.80 13.34
C VAL A 108 4.22 7.45 14.55
N SER A 109 3.21 8.28 14.85
CA SER A 109 2.29 8.07 15.97
C SER A 109 1.21 7.03 15.69
N GLY A 110 0.79 6.85 14.42
CA GLY A 110 -0.25 5.90 14.01
C GLY A 110 0.20 5.02 12.84
N LEU A 111 -0.47 3.87 12.65
CA LEU A 111 -0.14 2.89 11.60
C LEU A 111 1.34 2.43 11.63
N ARG A 112 1.93 2.36 12.81
CA ARG A 112 3.34 1.99 13.00
C ARG A 112 3.67 0.61 12.41
N GLY A 113 2.75 -0.34 12.57
CA GLY A 113 2.90 -1.72 12.08
C GLY A 113 2.95 -1.85 10.55
N THR A 114 2.62 -0.80 9.79
CA THR A 114 2.76 -0.84 8.32
C THR A 114 4.22 -0.86 7.88
N GLY A 115 5.14 -0.37 8.71
CA GLY A 115 6.56 -0.27 8.37
C GLY A 115 6.76 0.37 7.00
N SER A 116 6.10 1.52 6.76
CA SER A 116 6.08 2.20 5.45
C SER A 116 7.42 2.89 5.16
N TYR A 117 8.49 2.11 5.17
CA TYR A 117 9.84 2.61 4.92
C TYR A 117 9.98 3.17 3.51
N SER A 118 11.05 3.92 3.30
CA SER A 118 11.50 4.23 1.96
C SER A 118 12.44 3.15 1.43
N PHE A 119 12.55 3.05 0.11
CA PHE A 119 13.56 2.24 -0.54
C PHE A 119 14.35 3.06 -1.56
N SER A 120 15.56 2.66 -1.78
CA SER A 120 16.43 3.25 -2.79
C SER A 120 17.03 2.20 -3.70
N VAL A 121 17.27 2.62 -4.94
CA VAL A 121 17.95 1.85 -5.97
C VAL A 121 19.14 2.68 -6.44
N LYS A 122 20.30 2.08 -6.59
CA LYS A 122 21.50 2.79 -7.03
C LYS A 122 22.15 2.04 -8.18
N ASN A 123 22.14 2.65 -9.37
CA ASN A 123 22.78 2.17 -10.59
C ASN A 123 22.45 0.69 -10.90
N LYS A 124 21.16 0.31 -10.80
CA LYS A 124 20.71 -1.03 -11.15
C LYS A 124 20.22 -1.10 -12.59
N VAL A 125 20.63 -2.13 -13.27
CA VAL A 125 20.15 -2.45 -14.61
C VAL A 125 18.94 -3.34 -14.47
N ILE A 126 17.82 -2.90 -15.02
CA ILE A 126 16.53 -3.59 -14.99
C ILE A 126 16.13 -3.92 -16.44
N PRO A 127 15.73 -5.15 -16.75
CA PRO A 127 15.23 -5.51 -18.08
C PRO A 127 14.04 -4.64 -18.49
N ASN A 128 13.98 -4.23 -19.75
CA ASN A 128 12.87 -3.41 -20.27
C ASN A 128 11.52 -4.11 -20.17
N GLU A 129 11.49 -5.44 -20.16
CA GLU A 129 10.29 -6.25 -19.92
C GLU A 129 9.63 -6.01 -18.55
N ASN A 130 10.39 -5.49 -17.57
CA ASN A 130 9.89 -5.13 -16.24
C ASN A 130 9.21 -3.76 -16.20
N ILE A 131 9.16 -3.06 -17.34
CA ILE A 131 8.58 -1.71 -17.45
C ILE A 131 7.28 -1.76 -18.21
N PHE A 132 6.27 -1.06 -17.72
CA PHE A 132 4.98 -0.94 -18.39
C PHE A 132 4.35 0.43 -18.12
N PHE A 133 3.47 0.86 -19.01
CA PHE A 133 2.75 2.13 -18.84
C PHE A 133 1.76 2.05 -17.70
N ASP A 134 1.66 3.12 -16.92
CA ASP A 134 0.65 3.22 -15.90
C ASP A 134 -0.74 3.39 -16.55
N ARG A 135 -1.62 2.42 -16.32
CA ARG A 135 -3.02 2.41 -16.77
C ARG A 135 -3.25 2.42 -18.31
N LEU A 136 -2.24 2.16 -19.09
CA LEU A 136 -2.35 2.02 -20.53
C LEU A 136 -2.11 0.58 -20.97
N ASN A 137 -2.67 0.20 -22.11
CA ASN A 137 -2.45 -1.11 -22.73
C ASN A 137 -2.91 -2.29 -21.83
N LEU A 138 -4.18 -2.23 -21.40
CA LEU A 138 -4.80 -3.33 -20.65
C LEU A 138 -4.72 -4.63 -21.44
N LYS A 139 -4.07 -5.65 -20.89
CA LYS A 139 -3.81 -6.96 -21.53
C LYS A 139 -4.74 -8.07 -21.04
N GLU A 140 -5.34 -7.87 -19.87
CA GLU A 140 -6.24 -8.85 -19.26
C GLU A 140 -7.65 -8.27 -19.14
N SER A 141 -8.67 -9.10 -19.32
CA SER A 141 -10.06 -8.71 -19.20
C SER A 141 -10.68 -9.25 -17.91
N GLY A 142 -11.43 -8.42 -17.20
CA GLY A 142 -12.15 -8.83 -16.01
C GLY A 142 -12.80 -7.63 -15.34
N PRO A 143 -13.84 -7.85 -14.52
CA PRO A 143 -14.61 -6.74 -13.93
C PRO A 143 -13.74 -5.86 -13.02
N ILE A 144 -12.79 -6.44 -12.27
CA ILE A 144 -11.90 -5.69 -11.38
C ILE A 144 -11.01 -4.69 -12.12
N TYR A 145 -10.61 -5.00 -13.36
CA TYR A 145 -9.74 -4.13 -14.15
C TYR A 145 -10.48 -2.93 -14.74
N LYS A 146 -11.83 -3.01 -14.81
CA LYS A 146 -12.69 -1.91 -15.24
C LYS A 146 -12.92 -0.88 -14.14
N ILE A 147 -12.65 -1.22 -12.89
CA ILE A 147 -12.78 -0.30 -11.75
C ILE A 147 -11.57 0.67 -11.77
N PRO A 148 -11.80 1.98 -11.75
CA PRO A 148 -10.72 2.96 -11.64
C PRO A 148 -9.82 2.69 -10.43
N ARG A 149 -8.51 2.85 -10.59
CA ARG A 149 -7.53 2.57 -9.52
C ARG A 149 -7.85 3.35 -8.25
N ASP A 150 -8.22 4.62 -8.40
CA ASP A 150 -8.50 5.48 -7.25
C ASP A 150 -9.73 5.01 -6.46
N LEU A 151 -10.72 4.40 -7.12
CA LEU A 151 -11.85 3.76 -6.44
C LEU A 151 -11.43 2.46 -5.75
N LYS A 152 -10.52 1.68 -6.33
CA LYS A 152 -9.98 0.47 -5.67
C LYS A 152 -9.24 0.83 -4.38
N PHE A 153 -8.38 1.84 -4.42
CA PHE A 153 -7.71 2.35 -3.21
C PHE A 153 -8.70 2.98 -2.25
N GLY A 154 -9.57 3.87 -2.73
CA GLY A 154 -10.55 4.60 -1.92
C GLY A 154 -11.51 3.68 -1.18
N SER A 155 -11.99 2.60 -1.79
CA SER A 155 -12.85 1.62 -1.12
C SER A 155 -12.16 0.94 0.05
N GLY A 156 -10.88 0.57 -0.11
CA GLY A 156 -10.09 -0.01 0.96
C GLY A 156 -9.81 0.98 2.10
N PHE A 157 -9.45 2.20 1.77
CA PHE A 157 -9.23 3.27 2.76
C PHE A 157 -10.48 3.56 3.57
N SER A 158 -11.63 3.71 2.89
CA SER A 158 -12.91 3.95 3.55
C SER A 158 -13.31 2.79 4.47
N THR A 159 -13.10 1.55 4.02
CA THR A 159 -13.37 0.35 4.82
C THR A 159 -12.54 0.33 6.11
N ILE A 160 -11.24 0.66 6.02
CA ILE A 160 -10.34 0.69 7.18
C ILE A 160 -10.75 1.83 8.13
N ALA A 161 -11.04 3.02 7.60
CA ALA A 161 -11.46 4.16 8.39
C ALA A 161 -12.77 3.90 9.14
N LEU A 162 -13.78 3.33 8.47
CA LEU A 162 -15.05 2.93 9.08
C LEU A 162 -14.86 1.88 10.18
N SER A 163 -13.98 0.90 9.94
CA SER A 163 -13.67 -0.12 10.93
C SER A 163 -13.01 0.46 12.18
N LEU A 164 -12.07 1.39 12.00
CA LEU A 164 -11.41 2.10 13.11
C LEU A 164 -12.41 2.94 13.89
N ALA A 165 -13.29 3.69 13.20
CA ALA A 165 -14.32 4.49 13.85
C ALA A 165 -15.25 3.61 14.68
N ASN A 166 -15.76 2.51 14.11
CA ASN A 166 -16.61 1.57 14.82
C ASN A 166 -15.92 0.95 16.05
N SER A 167 -14.67 0.53 15.91
CA SER A 167 -13.88 -0.03 17.02
C SER A 167 -13.64 1.00 18.14
N SER A 168 -13.38 2.26 17.76
CA SER A 168 -13.17 3.36 18.72
C SER A 168 -14.43 3.68 19.52
N ILE A 169 -15.61 3.70 18.85
CA ILE A 169 -16.89 3.92 19.50
C ILE A 169 -17.17 2.78 20.49
N ASN A 170 -17.04 1.53 20.06
CA ASN A 170 -17.26 0.37 20.91
C ASN A 170 -16.32 0.38 22.14
N TYR A 171 -15.06 0.69 21.94
CA TYR A 171 -14.10 0.83 23.04
C TYR A 171 -14.51 1.94 24.02
N ALA A 172 -14.93 3.11 23.51
CA ALA A 172 -15.37 4.22 24.34
C ALA A 172 -16.60 3.87 25.17
N LEU A 173 -17.59 3.18 24.56
CA LEU A 173 -18.78 2.70 25.25
C LEU A 173 -18.44 1.68 26.34
N ASP A 174 -17.60 0.71 26.05
CA ASP A 174 -17.18 -0.30 27.03
C ASP A 174 -16.36 0.32 28.16
N PHE A 175 -15.53 1.30 27.84
CA PHE A 175 -14.80 2.06 28.86
C PHE A 175 -15.76 2.86 29.76
N ALA A 176 -16.75 3.53 29.18
CA ALA A 176 -17.73 4.32 29.93
C ALA A 176 -18.58 3.48 30.87
N LYS A 177 -18.94 2.23 30.49
CA LYS A 177 -19.69 1.30 31.33
C LYS A 177 -19.00 0.98 32.66
N ASN A 178 -17.67 0.95 32.66
CA ASN A 178 -16.86 0.53 33.79
C ASN A 178 -16.21 1.69 34.53
N LYS A 179 -16.26 2.91 34.00
CA LYS A 179 -15.61 4.08 34.59
C LYS A 179 -16.56 4.87 35.48
N LYS A 180 -16.15 5.08 36.74
CA LYS A 180 -16.76 6.05 37.65
C LYS A 180 -16.01 7.38 37.60
N GLY A 181 -16.72 8.49 37.65
CA GLY A 181 -16.10 9.81 37.78
C GLY A 181 -15.36 9.94 39.11
N VAL A 182 -14.32 10.76 39.16
CA VAL A 182 -13.51 11.00 40.38
C VAL A 182 -14.37 11.53 41.54
N PHE A 183 -15.44 12.28 41.25
CA PHE A 183 -16.35 12.87 42.20
C PHE A 183 -17.80 12.39 42.06
N SER A 184 -18.02 11.24 41.43
CA SER A 184 -19.36 10.69 41.15
C SER A 184 -19.39 9.21 41.40
N GLU A 185 -20.41 8.74 42.15
CA GLU A 185 -20.66 7.31 42.29
C GLU A 185 -21.34 6.69 41.08
N LYS A 186 -21.83 7.51 40.15
CA LYS A 186 -22.49 7.04 38.92
C LYS A 186 -21.49 6.63 37.85
N LEU A 187 -21.83 5.61 37.10
CA LEU A 187 -21.08 5.23 35.89
C LEU A 187 -21.19 6.32 34.83
N SER A 188 -20.17 6.47 34.00
CA SER A 188 -20.15 7.48 32.94
C SER A 188 -21.26 7.30 31.90
N GLU A 189 -21.69 6.05 31.66
CA GLU A 189 -22.79 5.75 30.74
C GLU A 189 -24.15 6.24 31.24
N GLU A 190 -24.31 6.49 32.55
CA GLU A 190 -25.54 7.04 33.11
C GLU A 190 -25.66 8.57 32.92
N GLN A 191 -24.61 9.21 32.41
CA GLN A 191 -24.60 10.62 32.12
C GLN A 191 -25.32 10.89 30.78
N ILE A 192 -26.19 11.90 30.79
CA ILE A 192 -27.14 12.19 29.69
C ILE A 192 -26.43 12.35 28.33
N PHE A 193 -25.23 12.92 28.31
CA PHE A 193 -24.48 13.17 27.08
C PHE A 193 -23.86 11.93 26.44
N LEU A 194 -23.98 10.76 27.06
CA LEU A 194 -23.56 9.48 26.47
C LEU A 194 -24.73 8.66 25.92
N ARG A 195 -25.97 9.17 26.01
CA ARG A 195 -27.20 8.46 25.61
C ARG A 195 -27.76 8.91 24.25
N GLU A 196 -27.28 10.04 23.72
CA GLU A 196 -27.63 10.57 22.39
C GLU A 196 -26.55 10.23 21.35
#